data_8e6f928c8e22a9b300c0616b18b863e6
#
_entry.id   8e6f928c8e22a9b300c0616b18b863e6
#
_cell.length_a   1.000
_cell.length_b   1.000
_cell.length_c   1.000
_cell.angle_alpha   90.00
_cell.angle_beta   90.00
_cell.angle_gamma   90.00
#
_symmetry.space_group_name_H-M   'P 1'
#
loop_
_entity.id
_entity.type
_entity.pdbx_description
1 polymer ?
#
loop_
_entity_poly.entity_id
_entity_poly.type
_entity_poly.pdbx_seq_one_letter_code
_entity_poly.pdbx_strand_id
1 'polypeptide(L)'
;MAQTMKWGQAYSVLLDVGAVANAFTLDVDTLDNTTNVLDGTTNFVDATQYVLSVSIKRGRQSQIDNMQVGICQATFDDRLSGRLFDPANTASTWYAGNLDLSPRRNFKILAGTAELFVGKITDLDIQYAMPNLSFCSITAADGLYELSTTTLQGFNPSEQLTSARVTAILNRTEVAYSTALRSIETGVATCGTVAYADNTNVLSALQSVAIAEDGRLFANRKNEITFNKRIFSTFSTAVKNFGGTAASSVPMTDISVGYGQETLFNRVSISVDGFGTAQVVSDTASQTQFGVQSYSLDNVPLSTQAAGSALAVNILAKYKDPVFRFDEISTSLQACGTATYPTLVTLDVGDIVSVTKTYTTGSPLSRTDNVFIESVSHDITPQDHRIRFGLGQANVISNFILDTSTLDNTLFGLG
;
A
#
# COMPACT_ATOMS: atom_id res chain seq x y z
N MET A 1 -10.07 -2.71 -28.05
CA MET A 1 -8.70 -3.21 -28.35
C MET A 1 -7.76 -2.61 -27.33
N ALA A 2 -6.98 -3.40 -26.61
CA ALA A 2 -6.00 -2.87 -25.67
C ALA A 2 -5.04 -1.91 -26.39
N GLN A 3 -4.82 -0.73 -25.86
CA GLN A 3 -3.79 0.17 -26.41
C GLN A 3 -2.44 -0.47 -26.14
N THR A 4 -1.71 -0.76 -27.21
CA THR A 4 -0.34 -1.25 -27.10
C THR A 4 0.58 -0.04 -26.96
N MET A 5 1.27 0.05 -25.86
CA MET A 5 2.28 1.07 -25.64
C MET A 5 3.42 0.92 -26.64
N LYS A 6 4.14 2.00 -26.94
CA LYS A 6 5.28 2.08 -27.85
C LYS A 6 6.35 0.99 -27.61
N TRP A 7 6.34 0.36 -26.44
CA TRP A 7 7.30 -0.66 -25.99
C TRP A 7 6.71 -2.07 -25.91
N GLY A 8 5.55 -2.33 -26.53
CA GLY A 8 4.95 -3.66 -26.59
C GLY A 8 4.24 -4.12 -25.32
N GLN A 9 4.05 -3.25 -24.32
CA GLN A 9 3.27 -3.57 -23.14
C GLN A 9 1.80 -3.24 -23.37
N ALA A 10 0.93 -4.20 -23.10
CA ALA A 10 -0.52 -4.00 -23.13
C ALA A 10 -0.99 -3.55 -21.74
N TYR A 11 -1.71 -2.44 -21.71
CA TYR A 11 -2.47 -2.02 -20.52
C TYR A 11 -3.93 -2.31 -20.74
N SER A 12 -4.63 -2.59 -19.66
CA SER A 12 -6.08 -2.71 -19.67
C SER A 12 -6.68 -1.91 -18.51
N VAL A 13 -7.69 -1.12 -18.82
CA VAL A 13 -8.50 -0.39 -17.86
C VAL A 13 -9.88 -1.00 -17.91
N LEU A 14 -10.26 -1.69 -16.83
CA LEU A 14 -11.46 -2.48 -16.74
C LEU A 14 -12.43 -1.86 -15.73
N LEU A 15 -13.65 -1.65 -16.17
CA LEU A 15 -14.75 -1.08 -15.38
C LEU A 15 -15.83 -2.14 -15.17
N ASP A 16 -16.23 -2.34 -13.94
CA ASP A 16 -17.41 -3.13 -13.60
C ASP A 16 -18.68 -2.31 -13.88
N VAL A 17 -19.51 -2.79 -14.77
CA VAL A 17 -20.77 -2.13 -15.13
C VAL A 17 -22.01 -2.85 -14.52
N GLY A 18 -21.80 -3.73 -13.55
CA GLY A 18 -22.89 -4.36 -12.79
C GLY A 18 -23.37 -5.67 -13.38
N ALA A 19 -24.65 -5.82 -13.67
CA ALA A 19 -25.27 -7.11 -13.92
C ALA A 19 -24.51 -7.99 -14.95
N VAL A 20 -24.37 -9.24 -14.64
CA VAL A 20 -23.81 -10.25 -15.55
C VAL A 20 -24.72 -10.40 -16.75
N ALA A 21 -24.15 -10.42 -17.95
CA ALA A 21 -24.94 -10.53 -19.20
C ALA A 21 -25.82 -11.79 -19.27
N ASN A 22 -25.55 -12.78 -18.43
CA ASN A 22 -26.27 -14.04 -18.35
C ASN A 22 -26.52 -14.40 -16.86
N ALA A 23 -26.99 -13.43 -16.07
CA ALA A 23 -27.37 -13.70 -14.69
C ALA A 23 -28.62 -14.56 -14.62
N PHE A 24 -28.60 -15.58 -13.77
CA PHE A 24 -29.77 -16.41 -13.48
C PHE A 24 -30.90 -15.53 -12.91
N THR A 25 -32.06 -15.61 -13.52
CA THR A 25 -33.26 -14.89 -13.07
C THR A 25 -34.22 -15.86 -12.40
N LEU A 26 -34.51 -15.65 -11.13
CA LEU A 26 -35.43 -16.47 -10.35
C LEU A 26 -36.80 -16.47 -11.02
N ASP A 27 -37.45 -17.61 -11.05
CA ASP A 27 -38.76 -17.87 -11.68
C ASP A 27 -38.79 -17.78 -13.23
N VAL A 28 -37.63 -17.51 -13.87
CA VAL A 28 -37.48 -17.49 -15.33
C VAL A 28 -36.51 -18.57 -15.83
N ASP A 29 -35.39 -18.72 -15.15
CA ASP A 29 -34.34 -19.64 -15.55
C ASP A 29 -34.41 -20.96 -14.78
N THR A 30 -33.97 -22.04 -15.42
CA THR A 30 -33.84 -23.36 -14.79
C THR A 30 -32.42 -23.54 -14.24
N LEU A 31 -32.28 -24.28 -13.11
CA LEU A 31 -30.98 -24.51 -12.44
C LEU A 31 -29.94 -25.24 -13.29
N ASP A 32 -30.38 -25.91 -14.37
CA ASP A 32 -29.52 -26.57 -15.36
C ASP A 32 -29.25 -25.71 -16.60
N ASN A 33 -29.61 -24.43 -16.57
CA ASN A 33 -29.34 -23.50 -17.64
C ASN A 33 -27.82 -23.28 -17.78
N THR A 34 -27.26 -23.60 -18.94
CA THR A 34 -25.84 -23.46 -19.22
C THR A 34 -25.45 -22.04 -19.70
N THR A 35 -26.45 -21.19 -19.98
CA THR A 35 -26.27 -19.83 -20.45
C THR A 35 -26.40 -18.80 -19.32
N ASN A 36 -27.41 -18.97 -18.45
CA ASN A 36 -27.64 -18.11 -17.31
C ASN A 36 -27.19 -18.84 -16.05
N VAL A 37 -26.14 -18.33 -15.40
CA VAL A 37 -25.47 -19.01 -14.26
C VAL A 37 -25.62 -18.21 -12.97
N LEU A 38 -25.71 -18.94 -11.85
CA LEU A 38 -25.73 -18.40 -10.47
C LEU A 38 -24.33 -17.97 -10.02
N ASP A 39 -23.50 -17.49 -10.91
CA ASP A 39 -22.21 -17.00 -10.50
C ASP A 39 -22.29 -15.47 -10.33
N GLY A 40 -21.75 -14.95 -9.26
CA GLY A 40 -21.64 -13.52 -9.02
C GLY A 40 -20.48 -12.90 -9.79
N THR A 41 -20.17 -13.37 -11.02
CA THR A 41 -19.04 -12.83 -11.80
C THR A 41 -19.31 -11.39 -12.17
N THR A 42 -18.30 -10.58 -11.94
CA THR A 42 -18.30 -9.15 -12.24
C THR A 42 -18.23 -8.95 -13.75
N ASN A 43 -19.12 -8.14 -14.30
CA ASN A 43 -19.09 -7.81 -15.73
C ASN A 43 -18.15 -6.64 -15.98
N PHE A 44 -16.91 -6.96 -16.38
CA PHE A 44 -15.91 -5.96 -16.74
C PHE A 44 -15.98 -5.57 -18.20
N VAL A 45 -16.12 -4.29 -18.48
CA VAL A 45 -15.95 -3.70 -19.81
C VAL A 45 -14.55 -3.11 -19.96
N ASP A 46 -13.97 -3.23 -21.13
CA ASP A 46 -12.64 -2.69 -21.46
C ASP A 46 -12.79 -1.25 -21.95
N ALA A 47 -12.35 -0.30 -21.14
CA ALA A 47 -12.35 1.13 -21.44
C ALA A 47 -10.98 1.63 -21.95
N THR A 48 -10.01 0.76 -22.14
CA THR A 48 -8.61 1.11 -22.43
C THR A 48 -8.46 2.03 -23.64
N GLN A 49 -9.26 1.82 -24.68
CA GLN A 49 -9.18 2.62 -25.92
C GLN A 49 -9.51 4.10 -25.73
N TYR A 50 -10.16 4.46 -24.64
CA TYR A 50 -10.57 5.85 -24.33
C TYR A 50 -9.62 6.53 -23.35
N VAL A 51 -8.63 5.83 -22.82
CA VAL A 51 -7.74 6.33 -21.76
C VAL A 51 -6.79 7.39 -22.28
N LEU A 52 -6.75 8.53 -21.61
CA LEU A 52 -5.76 9.59 -21.82
C LEU A 52 -4.61 9.48 -20.81
N SER A 53 -4.90 9.23 -19.55
CA SER A 53 -3.90 9.07 -18.49
C SER A 53 -4.45 8.26 -17.32
N VAL A 54 -3.54 7.60 -16.59
CA VAL A 54 -3.82 6.94 -15.32
C VAL A 54 -2.75 7.34 -14.33
N SER A 55 -3.16 7.74 -13.13
CA SER A 55 -2.29 7.99 -11.99
C SER A 55 -2.71 7.12 -10.83
N ILE A 56 -1.77 6.35 -10.26
CA ILE A 56 -1.98 5.48 -9.11
C ILE A 56 -1.03 5.92 -8.01
N LYS A 57 -1.52 6.01 -6.78
CA LYS A 57 -0.71 6.30 -5.59
C LYS A 57 -1.14 5.38 -4.47
N ARG A 58 -0.19 4.64 -3.88
CA ARG A 58 -0.42 3.73 -2.74
C ARG A 58 0.74 3.81 -1.75
N GLY A 59 0.46 3.52 -0.48
CA GLY A 59 1.48 3.50 0.57
C GLY A 59 1.49 4.75 1.43
N ARG A 60 2.66 5.11 1.97
CA ARG A 60 2.86 6.26 2.88
C ARG A 60 4.07 7.08 2.46
N GLN A 61 4.10 8.34 2.85
CA GLN A 61 5.18 9.25 2.50
C GLN A 61 6.42 9.07 3.38
N SER A 62 6.23 8.79 4.67
CA SER A 62 7.30 8.56 5.63
C SER A 62 7.08 7.26 6.39
N GLN A 63 8.17 6.60 6.84
CA GLN A 63 8.09 5.36 7.64
C GLN A 63 7.34 5.52 8.96
N ILE A 64 7.21 6.75 9.46
CA ILE A 64 6.55 7.07 10.73
C ILE A 64 5.05 7.21 10.54
N ASP A 65 4.61 7.56 9.33
CA ASP A 65 3.21 7.78 9.01
C ASP A 65 2.43 6.46 8.94
N ASN A 66 1.12 6.55 9.14
CA ASN A 66 0.22 5.46 8.81
C ASN A 66 0.10 5.30 7.30
N MET A 67 -0.09 4.05 6.86
CA MET A 67 -0.42 3.77 5.47
C MET A 67 -1.72 4.46 5.08
N GLN A 68 -1.70 5.13 3.94
CA GLN A 68 -2.83 5.89 3.43
C GLN A 68 -3.67 5.03 2.47
N VAL A 69 -4.89 5.45 2.26
CA VAL A 69 -5.77 4.88 1.23
C VAL A 69 -5.12 5.02 -0.14
N GLY A 70 -5.02 3.92 -0.86
CA GLY A 70 -4.54 3.94 -2.24
C GLY A 70 -5.59 4.50 -3.17
N ILE A 71 -5.18 5.42 -4.04
CA ILE A 71 -6.05 6.14 -4.98
C ILE A 71 -5.56 5.91 -6.40
N CYS A 72 -6.50 5.62 -7.29
CA CYS A 72 -6.29 5.60 -8.73
C CYS A 72 -7.20 6.62 -9.39
N GLN A 73 -6.64 7.47 -10.24
CA GLN A 73 -7.38 8.38 -11.08
C GLN A 73 -7.11 8.07 -12.54
N ALA A 74 -8.15 7.82 -13.31
CA ALA A 74 -8.07 7.58 -14.74
C ALA A 74 -8.90 8.62 -15.51
N THR A 75 -8.30 9.22 -16.52
CA THR A 75 -8.96 10.22 -17.37
C THR A 75 -9.19 9.62 -18.74
N PHE A 76 -10.41 9.79 -19.26
CA PHE A 76 -10.89 9.23 -20.52
C PHE A 76 -11.35 10.33 -21.48
N ASP A 77 -11.15 10.11 -22.77
CA ASP A 77 -11.78 10.91 -23.83
C ASP A 77 -13.21 10.40 -24.07
N ASP A 78 -14.19 11.03 -23.45
CA ASP A 78 -15.59 10.64 -23.57
C ASP A 78 -16.21 11.00 -24.94
N ARG A 79 -15.58 11.88 -25.67
CA ARG A 79 -15.96 12.17 -27.08
C ARG A 79 -15.71 10.95 -27.97
N LEU A 80 -14.56 10.27 -27.82
CA LEU A 80 -14.24 9.07 -28.58
C LEU A 80 -15.14 7.89 -28.19
N SER A 81 -15.62 7.86 -26.96
CA SER A 81 -16.54 6.85 -26.47
C SER A 81 -17.97 7.02 -27.01
N GLY A 82 -18.32 8.19 -27.54
CA GLY A 82 -19.69 8.53 -27.87
C GLY A 82 -20.56 8.78 -26.61
N ARG A 83 -19.94 9.32 -25.56
CA ARG A 83 -20.55 9.59 -24.24
C ARG A 83 -21.00 8.32 -23.51
N LEU A 84 -20.20 7.24 -23.59
CA LEU A 84 -20.50 5.99 -22.86
C LEU A 84 -20.45 6.17 -21.33
N PHE A 85 -19.59 7.08 -20.83
CA PHE A 85 -19.43 7.35 -19.40
C PHE A 85 -20.55 8.22 -18.82
N ASP A 86 -21.36 8.87 -19.65
CA ASP A 86 -22.37 9.82 -19.22
C ASP A 86 -23.68 9.10 -18.81
N PRO A 87 -24.08 9.13 -17.53
CA PRO A 87 -25.32 8.50 -17.07
C PRO A 87 -26.59 9.16 -17.66
N ALA A 88 -26.51 10.39 -18.15
CA ALA A 88 -27.61 11.06 -18.84
C ALA A 88 -27.74 10.65 -20.30
N ASN A 89 -26.78 9.88 -20.85
CA ASN A 89 -26.85 9.37 -22.21
C ASN A 89 -27.68 8.09 -22.30
N THR A 90 -28.95 8.19 -22.64
CA THR A 90 -29.88 7.05 -22.77
C THR A 90 -29.47 6.03 -23.84
N ALA A 91 -28.54 6.39 -24.74
CA ALA A 91 -27.99 5.49 -25.75
C ALA A 91 -26.72 4.77 -25.26
N SER A 92 -26.23 5.07 -24.06
CA SER A 92 -25.05 4.40 -23.52
C SER A 92 -25.35 2.95 -23.19
N THR A 93 -24.55 2.05 -23.77
CA THR A 93 -24.64 0.60 -23.48
C THR A 93 -24.17 0.24 -22.08
N TRP A 94 -23.50 1.15 -21.37
CA TRP A 94 -23.02 0.94 -19.99
C TRP A 94 -24.07 1.30 -18.93
N TYR A 95 -25.19 1.88 -19.36
CA TYR A 95 -26.35 2.19 -18.52
C TYR A 95 -27.64 1.55 -19.06
N ALA A 96 -27.54 0.68 -20.06
CA ALA A 96 -28.70 0.04 -20.67
C ALA A 96 -29.11 -1.25 -19.92
N GLY A 97 -30.40 -1.46 -19.75
CA GLY A 97 -30.96 -2.63 -19.06
C GLY A 97 -30.61 -2.62 -17.57
N ASN A 98 -29.91 -3.66 -17.12
CA ASN A 98 -29.45 -3.78 -15.72
C ASN A 98 -28.00 -3.32 -15.52
N LEU A 99 -27.38 -2.72 -16.54
CA LEU A 99 -26.01 -2.20 -16.45
C LEU A 99 -26.02 -0.81 -15.81
N ASP A 100 -25.04 -0.57 -14.95
CA ASP A 100 -24.93 0.66 -14.19
C ASP A 100 -23.48 0.92 -13.79
N LEU A 101 -22.82 1.85 -14.48
CA LEU A 101 -21.52 2.37 -14.11
C LEU A 101 -21.69 3.44 -13.02
N SER A 102 -21.71 3.01 -11.77
CA SER A 102 -21.97 3.87 -10.62
C SER A 102 -20.84 3.80 -9.59
N PRO A 103 -20.80 4.71 -8.61
CA PRO A 103 -19.90 4.59 -7.46
C PRO A 103 -20.04 3.22 -6.77
N ARG A 104 -18.93 2.74 -6.18
CA ARG A 104 -18.74 1.42 -5.55
C ARG A 104 -18.61 0.23 -6.51
N ARG A 105 -18.70 0.41 -7.84
CA ARG A 105 -18.35 -0.62 -8.82
C ARG A 105 -16.82 -0.86 -8.82
N ASN A 106 -16.43 -2.09 -9.17
CA ASN A 106 -15.02 -2.46 -9.20
C ASN A 106 -14.30 -1.78 -10.37
N PHE A 107 -13.05 -1.44 -10.12
CA PHE A 107 -12.15 -0.80 -11.07
C PHE A 107 -10.80 -1.50 -11.05
N LYS A 108 -10.25 -1.82 -12.23
CA LYS A 108 -8.97 -2.51 -12.35
C LYS A 108 -8.09 -1.88 -13.40
N ILE A 109 -6.81 -1.75 -13.06
CA ILE A 109 -5.74 -1.40 -14.00
C ILE A 109 -4.77 -2.58 -14.08
N LEU A 110 -4.52 -3.05 -15.28
CA LEU A 110 -3.62 -4.15 -15.57
C LEU A 110 -2.45 -3.69 -16.45
N ALA A 111 -1.27 -4.29 -16.24
CA ALA A 111 -0.14 -4.24 -17.16
C ALA A 111 0.15 -5.67 -17.63
N GLY A 112 -0.26 -6.02 -18.83
CA GLY A 112 -0.34 -7.41 -19.26
C GLY A 112 -1.31 -8.19 -18.38
N THR A 113 -0.82 -9.19 -17.64
CA THR A 113 -1.60 -9.96 -16.68
C THR A 113 -1.43 -9.48 -15.23
N ALA A 114 -0.51 -8.53 -15.00
CA ALA A 114 -0.23 -8.02 -13.66
C ALA A 114 -1.22 -6.92 -13.28
N GLU A 115 -1.91 -7.10 -12.16
CA GLU A 115 -2.74 -6.04 -11.56
C GLU A 115 -1.83 -4.95 -11.01
N LEU A 116 -2.02 -3.70 -11.43
CA LEU A 116 -1.37 -2.51 -10.87
C LEU A 116 -2.20 -1.91 -9.76
N PHE A 117 -3.51 -1.93 -9.95
CA PHE A 117 -4.49 -1.41 -9.01
C PHE A 117 -5.80 -2.16 -9.15
N VAL A 118 -6.38 -2.51 -8.03
CA VAL A 118 -7.76 -2.98 -7.91
C VAL A 118 -8.41 -2.19 -6.80
N GLY A 119 -9.61 -1.68 -7.05
CA GLY A 119 -10.35 -0.89 -6.07
C GLY A 119 -11.78 -0.68 -6.50
N LYS A 120 -12.47 0.25 -5.84
CA LYS A 120 -13.85 0.62 -6.17
C LYS A 120 -13.94 2.08 -6.56
N ILE A 121 -14.77 2.37 -7.53
CA ILE A 121 -15.06 3.74 -7.99
C ILE A 121 -15.66 4.53 -6.82
N THR A 122 -15.05 5.65 -6.50
CA THR A 122 -15.52 6.59 -5.49
C THR A 122 -16.20 7.79 -6.11
N ASP A 123 -15.72 8.21 -7.30
CA ASP A 123 -16.23 9.38 -7.99
C ASP A 123 -16.10 9.24 -9.50
N LEU A 124 -17.04 9.84 -10.22
CA LEU A 124 -17.09 9.92 -11.68
C LEU A 124 -17.44 11.36 -12.06
N ASP A 125 -16.46 12.10 -12.53
CA ASP A 125 -16.59 13.49 -12.93
C ASP A 125 -16.53 13.65 -14.46
N ILE A 126 -17.54 14.28 -15.03
CA ILE A 126 -17.66 14.48 -16.48
C ILE A 126 -17.56 15.97 -16.76
N GLN A 127 -16.62 16.35 -17.59
CA GLN A 127 -16.38 17.72 -17.99
C GLN A 127 -16.69 17.92 -19.48
N TYR A 128 -17.57 18.86 -19.77
CA TYR A 128 -17.90 19.27 -21.12
C TYR A 128 -17.22 20.62 -21.43
N ALA A 129 -16.22 20.60 -22.28
CA ALA A 129 -15.56 21.79 -22.79
C ALA A 129 -16.08 22.13 -24.20
N MET A 130 -16.49 23.38 -24.40
CA MET A 130 -17.01 23.86 -25.69
C MET A 130 -15.90 23.99 -26.74
N PRO A 131 -16.14 23.74 -28.03
CA PRO A 131 -17.46 23.42 -28.58
C PRO A 131 -17.84 21.94 -28.52
N ASN A 132 -16.92 20.98 -28.44
CA ASN A 132 -17.21 19.55 -28.54
C ASN A 132 -16.16 18.67 -27.83
N LEU A 133 -15.64 19.09 -26.70
CA LEU A 133 -14.73 18.29 -25.90
C LEU A 133 -15.46 17.75 -24.66
N SER A 134 -15.37 16.46 -24.44
CA SER A 134 -15.91 15.79 -23.26
C SER A 134 -14.86 14.85 -22.69
N PHE A 135 -14.60 14.99 -21.40
CA PHE A 135 -13.68 14.16 -20.66
C PHE A 135 -14.39 13.57 -19.44
N CYS A 136 -14.08 12.31 -19.16
CA CYS A 136 -14.51 11.66 -17.93
C CYS A 136 -13.28 11.35 -17.05
N SER A 137 -13.32 11.74 -15.79
CA SER A 137 -12.34 11.38 -14.80
C SER A 137 -12.96 10.45 -13.78
N ILE A 138 -12.44 9.24 -13.67
CA ILE A 138 -12.86 8.26 -12.67
C ILE A 138 -11.82 8.20 -11.58
N THR A 139 -12.26 8.41 -10.34
CA THR A 139 -11.45 8.19 -9.14
C THR A 139 -11.90 6.90 -8.48
N ALA A 140 -10.93 6.03 -8.18
CA ALA A 140 -11.15 4.79 -7.45
C ALA A 140 -10.23 4.69 -6.24
N ALA A 141 -10.68 4.03 -5.18
CA ALA A 141 -9.93 3.82 -3.96
C ALA A 141 -9.84 2.32 -3.62
N ASP A 142 -8.79 1.94 -2.90
CA ASP A 142 -8.57 0.58 -2.44
C ASP A 142 -9.43 0.21 -1.21
N GLY A 143 -9.26 -1.01 -0.69
CA GLY A 143 -10.01 -1.53 0.45
C GLY A 143 -9.82 -0.76 1.75
N LEU A 144 -8.72 -0.01 1.92
CA LEU A 144 -8.56 0.85 3.10
C LEU A 144 -9.62 1.95 3.13
N TYR A 145 -10.08 2.43 1.96
CA TYR A 145 -11.18 3.39 1.91
C TYR A 145 -12.47 2.82 2.49
N GLU A 146 -12.82 1.58 2.15
CA GLU A 146 -14.02 0.91 2.71
C GLU A 146 -13.92 0.81 4.24
N LEU A 147 -12.74 0.43 4.75
CA LEU A 147 -12.48 0.37 6.18
C LEU A 147 -12.50 1.75 6.86
N SER A 148 -12.13 2.81 6.14
CA SER A 148 -12.17 4.18 6.65
C SER A 148 -13.57 4.76 6.78
N THR A 149 -14.55 4.22 6.06
CA THR A 149 -15.94 4.67 6.10
C THR A 149 -16.83 3.80 7.00
N THR A 150 -16.28 2.72 7.55
CA THR A 150 -16.98 1.78 8.43
C THR A 150 -16.60 2.01 9.89
N THR A 151 -17.54 1.77 10.81
CA THR A 151 -17.33 1.92 12.25
C THR A 151 -17.66 0.65 13.01
N LEU A 152 -16.91 0.38 14.08
CA LEU A 152 -17.14 -0.73 15.01
C LEU A 152 -18.29 -0.39 15.96
N GLN A 153 -19.05 -1.43 16.36
CA GLN A 153 -20.13 -1.33 17.32
C GLN A 153 -19.94 -2.38 18.41
N GLY A 154 -19.80 -1.94 19.68
CA GLY A 154 -19.76 -2.81 20.84
C GLY A 154 -18.70 -3.91 20.80
N PHE A 155 -17.46 -3.60 20.38
CA PHE A 155 -16.42 -4.59 20.23
C PHE A 155 -15.47 -4.63 21.43
N ASN A 156 -15.54 -5.73 22.20
CA ASN A 156 -14.74 -5.99 23.39
C ASN A 156 -13.91 -7.28 23.21
N PRO A 157 -12.77 -7.21 22.53
CA PRO A 157 -11.94 -8.39 22.28
C PRO A 157 -11.17 -8.81 23.54
N SER A 158 -10.93 -10.12 23.67
CA SER A 158 -10.00 -10.67 24.67
C SER A 158 -8.55 -10.35 24.29
N GLU A 159 -7.63 -10.58 25.24
CA GLU A 159 -6.19 -10.54 24.97
C GLU A 159 -5.83 -11.53 23.86
N GLN A 160 -5.08 -11.08 22.85
CA GLN A 160 -4.74 -11.89 21.67
C GLN A 160 -3.60 -11.26 20.89
N LEU A 161 -2.96 -12.06 20.01
CA LEU A 161 -1.94 -11.56 19.07
C LEU A 161 -2.50 -10.47 18.17
N THR A 162 -1.64 -9.56 17.75
CA THR A 162 -1.98 -8.46 16.82
C THR A 162 -2.65 -8.96 15.53
N SER A 163 -2.14 -10.05 14.93
CA SER A 163 -2.75 -10.68 13.76
C SER A 163 -4.16 -11.23 14.02
N ALA A 164 -4.38 -11.82 15.20
CA ALA A 164 -5.70 -12.28 15.62
C ALA A 164 -6.66 -11.11 15.84
N ARG A 165 -6.16 -9.98 16.39
CA ARG A 165 -6.93 -8.74 16.56
C ARG A 165 -7.34 -8.15 15.21
N VAL A 166 -6.43 -8.08 14.23
CA VAL A 166 -6.74 -7.64 12.86
C VAL A 166 -7.84 -8.54 12.27
N THR A 167 -7.67 -9.86 12.38
CA THR A 167 -8.67 -10.82 11.88
C THR A 167 -10.02 -10.66 12.58
N ALA A 168 -10.04 -10.47 13.90
CA ALA A 168 -11.26 -10.28 14.66
C ALA A 168 -12.01 -9.01 14.25
N ILE A 169 -11.31 -7.90 14.02
CA ILE A 169 -11.90 -6.64 13.52
C ILE A 169 -12.49 -6.86 12.13
N LEU A 170 -11.75 -7.47 11.20
CA LEU A 170 -12.21 -7.70 9.82
C LEU A 170 -13.39 -8.70 9.75
N ASN A 171 -13.58 -9.56 10.77
CA ASN A 171 -14.69 -10.52 10.85
C ASN A 171 -15.96 -9.94 11.47
N ARG A 172 -15.91 -8.72 12.01
CA ARG A 172 -17.12 -8.09 12.57
C ARG A 172 -18.23 -8.00 11.51
N THR A 173 -19.48 -8.20 11.93
CA THR A 173 -20.65 -8.21 11.02
C THR A 173 -20.83 -6.91 10.27
N GLU A 174 -20.51 -5.79 10.92
CA GLU A 174 -20.57 -4.45 10.32
C GLU A 174 -19.41 -4.19 9.33
N VAL A 175 -18.33 -4.96 9.40
CA VAL A 175 -17.17 -4.86 8.49
C VAL A 175 -17.25 -5.92 7.40
N ALA A 176 -17.44 -7.16 7.79
CA ALA A 176 -17.60 -8.35 6.93
C ALA A 176 -16.63 -8.38 5.72
N TYR A 177 -15.38 -7.98 5.93
CA TYR A 177 -14.41 -7.93 4.84
C TYR A 177 -14.09 -9.34 4.35
N SER A 178 -14.03 -9.55 3.02
CA SER A 178 -13.85 -10.89 2.43
C SER A 178 -12.52 -11.54 2.87
N THR A 179 -12.58 -12.81 3.28
CA THR A 179 -11.37 -13.57 3.65
C THR A 179 -10.44 -13.82 2.47
N ALA A 180 -10.97 -13.87 1.23
CA ALA A 180 -10.19 -14.02 0.00
C ALA A 180 -9.35 -12.78 -0.33
N LEU A 181 -9.65 -11.64 0.30
CA LEU A 181 -8.96 -10.36 0.11
C LEU A 181 -8.13 -9.99 1.35
N ARG A 182 -7.49 -10.97 1.99
CA ARG A 182 -6.66 -10.77 3.19
C ARG A 182 -5.35 -11.53 3.08
N SER A 183 -4.26 -10.87 3.47
CA SER A 183 -2.93 -11.47 3.63
C SER A 183 -2.39 -11.04 5.00
N ILE A 184 -2.57 -11.89 6.02
CA ILE A 184 -2.27 -11.54 7.42
C ILE A 184 -1.17 -12.46 7.93
N GLU A 185 0.02 -11.90 8.15
CA GLU A 185 1.11 -12.60 8.82
C GLU A 185 0.85 -12.73 10.32
N THR A 186 1.32 -13.83 10.91
CA THR A 186 1.23 -14.03 12.35
C THR A 186 2.07 -12.98 13.09
N GLY A 187 1.41 -12.11 13.87
CA GLY A 187 2.07 -11.08 14.65
C GLY A 187 2.86 -11.64 15.85
N VAL A 188 3.72 -10.82 16.40
CA VAL A 188 4.57 -11.16 17.56
C VAL A 188 4.07 -10.47 18.83
N ALA A 189 3.54 -9.24 18.70
CA ALA A 189 3.02 -8.51 19.85
C ALA A 189 1.61 -9.01 20.24
N THR A 190 1.27 -8.80 21.51
CA THR A 190 -0.04 -9.14 22.08
C THR A 190 -0.80 -7.87 22.41
N CYS A 191 -2.03 -7.77 21.88
CA CYS A 191 -2.97 -6.71 22.22
C CYS A 191 -3.71 -7.07 23.52
N GLY A 192 -3.87 -6.08 24.41
CA GLY A 192 -4.64 -6.21 25.65
C GLY A 192 -6.16 -6.27 25.43
N THR A 193 -6.90 -6.42 26.53
CA THR A 193 -8.36 -6.37 26.55
C THR A 193 -8.83 -4.91 26.51
N VAL A 194 -8.89 -4.34 25.32
CA VAL A 194 -9.32 -2.96 25.11
C VAL A 194 -10.69 -2.97 24.49
N ALA A 195 -11.63 -2.26 25.12
CA ALA A 195 -12.95 -2.02 24.54
C ALA A 195 -12.87 -0.91 23.50
N TYR A 196 -13.33 -1.20 22.29
CA TYR A 196 -13.51 -0.16 21.27
C TYR A 196 -14.87 0.50 21.49
N ALA A 197 -14.86 1.82 21.65
CA ALA A 197 -16.09 2.60 21.76
C ALA A 197 -16.96 2.42 20.50
N ASP A 198 -18.28 2.56 20.68
CA ASP A 198 -19.18 2.62 19.54
C ASP A 198 -18.79 3.76 18.60
N ASN A 199 -18.94 3.51 17.31
CA ASN A 199 -18.52 4.40 16.24
C ASN A 199 -16.99 4.59 16.09
N THR A 200 -16.17 3.72 16.71
CA THR A 200 -14.71 3.71 16.43
C THR A 200 -14.48 3.37 14.96
N ASN A 201 -13.71 4.20 14.27
CA ASN A 201 -13.37 3.97 12.88
C ASN A 201 -12.53 2.70 12.72
N VAL A 202 -12.94 1.82 11.79
CA VAL A 202 -12.29 0.51 11.58
C VAL A 202 -10.84 0.66 11.15
N LEU A 203 -10.55 1.56 10.20
CA LEU A 203 -9.18 1.78 9.74
C LEU A 203 -8.28 2.27 10.86
N SER A 204 -8.75 3.23 11.67
CA SER A 204 -8.00 3.72 12.83
C SER A 204 -7.72 2.62 13.86
N ALA A 205 -8.70 1.75 14.13
CA ALA A 205 -8.53 0.59 15.01
C ALA A 205 -7.48 -0.39 14.47
N LEU A 206 -7.50 -0.68 13.17
CA LEU A 206 -6.51 -1.55 12.53
C LEU A 206 -5.11 -0.91 12.51
N GLN A 207 -5.01 0.39 12.26
CA GLN A 207 -3.74 1.12 12.30
C GLN A 207 -3.12 1.14 13.70
N SER A 208 -3.93 1.29 14.76
CA SER A 208 -3.43 1.20 16.13
C SER A 208 -2.84 -0.18 16.45
N VAL A 209 -3.43 -1.26 15.92
CA VAL A 209 -2.90 -2.62 16.03
C VAL A 209 -1.58 -2.77 15.26
N ALA A 210 -1.48 -2.18 14.06
CA ALA A 210 -0.24 -2.19 13.28
C ALA A 210 0.89 -1.42 14.00
N ILE A 211 0.58 -0.31 14.65
CA ILE A 211 1.52 0.44 15.51
C ILE A 211 1.98 -0.43 16.69
N ALA A 212 1.07 -1.13 17.36
CA ALA A 212 1.42 -2.03 18.46
C ALA A 212 2.35 -3.16 18.03
N GLU A 213 2.25 -3.62 16.79
CA GLU A 213 3.16 -4.62 16.20
C GLU A 213 4.50 -4.02 15.76
N ASP A 214 4.62 -2.69 15.58
CA ASP A 214 5.68 -2.05 14.77
C ASP A 214 5.71 -2.63 13.34
N GLY A 215 4.53 -2.98 12.85
CA GLY A 215 4.29 -3.64 11.58
C GLY A 215 3.74 -2.70 10.50
N ARG A 216 3.18 -3.29 9.45
CA ARG A 216 2.55 -2.55 8.35
C ARG A 216 1.15 -3.08 8.08
N LEU A 217 0.22 -2.16 7.84
CA LEU A 217 -1.14 -2.48 7.38
C LEU A 217 -1.43 -1.65 6.13
N PHE A 218 -1.65 -2.30 5.00
CA PHE A 218 -1.91 -1.63 3.72
C PHE A 218 -2.80 -2.50 2.82
N ALA A 219 -3.35 -1.92 1.76
CA ALA A 219 -3.95 -2.67 0.67
C ALA A 219 -2.89 -2.87 -0.43
N ASN A 220 -2.63 -4.12 -0.81
CA ASN A 220 -1.70 -4.41 -1.89
C ASN A 220 -2.31 -4.11 -3.28
N ARG A 221 -1.55 -4.26 -4.35
CA ARG A 221 -1.98 -3.98 -5.73
C ARG A 221 -3.20 -4.79 -6.18
N LYS A 222 -3.51 -5.91 -5.51
CA LYS A 222 -4.69 -6.75 -5.76
C LYS A 222 -5.88 -6.40 -4.86
N ASN A 223 -5.75 -5.35 -4.06
CA ASN A 223 -6.75 -4.94 -3.07
C ASN A 223 -6.92 -5.93 -1.91
N GLU A 224 -5.90 -6.74 -1.59
CA GLU A 224 -5.90 -7.54 -0.38
C GLU A 224 -5.41 -6.69 0.79
N ILE A 225 -6.16 -6.68 1.90
CA ILE A 225 -5.69 -6.08 3.15
C ILE A 225 -4.55 -6.94 3.68
N THR A 226 -3.36 -6.35 3.65
CA THR A 226 -2.11 -6.99 4.02
C THR A 226 -1.64 -6.48 5.37
N PHE A 227 -1.38 -7.39 6.30
CA PHE A 227 -0.77 -7.11 7.60
C PHE A 227 0.56 -7.84 7.70
N ASN A 228 1.65 -7.07 7.73
CA ASN A 228 2.99 -7.58 7.91
C ASN A 228 3.44 -7.32 9.35
N LYS A 229 3.99 -8.36 9.99
CA LYS A 229 4.61 -8.24 11.31
C LYS A 229 5.88 -7.40 11.26
N ARG A 230 6.35 -6.99 12.43
CA ARG A 230 7.68 -6.38 12.55
C ARG A 230 8.76 -7.29 11.99
N ILE A 231 9.75 -6.73 11.32
CA ILE A 231 10.86 -7.47 10.74
C ILE A 231 12.06 -7.33 11.68
N PHE A 232 12.47 -8.45 12.28
CA PHE A 232 13.63 -8.48 13.18
C PHE A 232 14.96 -8.69 12.45
N SER A 233 14.95 -9.30 11.25
CA SER A 233 16.16 -9.47 10.47
C SER A 233 15.89 -9.31 8.98
N THR A 234 16.80 -8.64 8.28
CA THR A 234 16.76 -8.45 6.83
C THR A 234 17.60 -9.50 6.11
N PHE A 235 17.33 -10.78 6.38
CA PHE A 235 17.86 -11.86 5.51
C PHE A 235 17.10 -11.98 4.20
N SER A 236 16.04 -11.21 4.01
CA SER A 236 15.30 -11.24 2.76
C SER A 236 16.19 -10.70 1.64
N THR A 237 16.43 -11.54 0.66
CA THR A 237 17.09 -11.12 -0.58
C THR A 237 16.25 -10.05 -1.25
N ALA A 238 16.89 -8.98 -1.70
CA ALA A 238 16.20 -7.94 -2.45
C ALA A 238 15.51 -8.55 -3.69
N VAL A 239 14.22 -8.24 -3.86
CA VAL A 239 13.42 -8.72 -5.00
C VAL A 239 13.98 -8.16 -6.31
N LYS A 240 14.52 -6.93 -6.26
CA LYS A 240 15.09 -6.26 -7.42
C LYS A 240 16.22 -5.31 -7.01
N ASN A 241 17.19 -5.15 -7.91
CA ASN A 241 18.32 -4.23 -7.75
C ASN A 241 18.14 -3.03 -8.66
N PHE A 242 18.30 -1.83 -8.11
CA PHE A 242 18.24 -0.55 -8.82
C PHE A 242 19.63 0.09 -8.86
N GLY A 243 20.00 0.63 -10.02
CA GLY A 243 21.32 1.23 -10.23
C GLY A 243 22.45 0.21 -10.25
N GLY A 244 23.71 0.71 -10.17
CA GLY A 244 24.89 -0.14 -10.29
C GLY A 244 25.20 -0.53 -11.74
N THR A 245 26.17 -1.42 -11.90
CA THR A 245 26.70 -1.81 -13.23
C THR A 245 26.26 -3.20 -13.69
N ALA A 246 25.54 -3.94 -12.85
CA ALA A 246 25.08 -5.29 -13.21
C ALA A 246 24.01 -5.22 -14.29
N ALA A 247 24.09 -6.12 -15.29
CA ALA A 247 23.12 -6.16 -16.40
C ALA A 247 21.69 -6.46 -15.95
N SER A 248 21.49 -7.04 -14.76
CA SER A 248 20.18 -7.31 -14.16
C SER A 248 19.62 -6.14 -13.36
N SER A 249 20.39 -5.07 -13.16
CA SER A 249 19.97 -3.89 -12.41
C SER A 249 19.03 -3.03 -13.22
N VAL A 250 18.01 -2.49 -12.55
CA VAL A 250 17.05 -1.54 -13.13
C VAL A 250 17.71 -0.16 -13.20
N PRO A 251 17.75 0.49 -14.37
CA PRO A 251 18.23 1.86 -14.45
C PRO A 251 17.25 2.80 -13.72
N MET A 252 17.80 3.73 -12.95
CA MET A 252 17.06 4.81 -12.31
C MET A 252 17.13 6.05 -13.18
N THR A 253 16.00 6.73 -13.37
CA THR A 253 15.94 8.04 -14.02
C THR A 253 16.22 9.17 -13.04
N ASP A 254 15.85 8.95 -11.77
CA ASP A 254 16.09 9.88 -10.69
C ASP A 254 16.24 9.16 -9.34
N ILE A 255 16.95 9.78 -8.40
CA ILE A 255 17.15 9.30 -7.03
C ILE A 255 17.18 10.49 -6.07
N SER A 256 16.35 10.46 -5.07
CA SER A 256 16.34 11.41 -3.96
C SER A 256 17.03 10.81 -2.73
N VAL A 257 17.78 11.65 -2.04
CA VAL A 257 18.59 11.26 -0.90
C VAL A 257 18.34 12.23 0.24
N GLY A 258 18.05 11.73 1.42
CA GLY A 258 17.85 12.50 2.63
C GLY A 258 19.00 12.29 3.65
N TYR A 259 19.38 13.37 4.30
CA TYR A 259 20.20 13.38 5.50
C TYR A 259 19.78 14.56 6.36
N GLY A 260 18.80 14.34 7.21
CA GLY A 260 18.19 15.41 7.98
C GLY A 260 17.56 14.92 9.29
N GLN A 261 17.02 15.86 10.03
CA GLN A 261 16.42 15.61 11.35
C GLN A 261 14.95 15.17 11.30
N GLU A 262 14.35 15.06 10.13
CA GLU A 262 12.92 14.76 9.97
C GLU A 262 12.49 13.44 10.62
N THR A 263 13.40 12.47 10.67
CA THR A 263 13.20 11.16 11.33
C THR A 263 14.10 10.98 12.54
N LEU A 264 14.61 12.07 13.13
CA LEU A 264 15.44 12.00 14.33
C LEU A 264 14.55 12.06 15.57
N PHE A 265 14.51 10.97 16.35
CA PHE A 265 13.82 10.91 17.63
C PHE A 265 14.72 10.26 18.67
N ASN A 266 15.15 11.04 19.65
CA ASN A 266 16.01 10.58 20.73
C ASN A 266 15.33 10.54 22.09
N ARG A 267 14.02 10.76 22.11
CA ARG A 267 13.13 10.53 23.25
C ARG A 267 11.81 9.98 22.76
N VAL A 268 11.49 8.76 23.14
CA VAL A 268 10.25 8.07 22.76
C VAL A 268 9.39 7.85 23.98
N SER A 269 8.12 8.24 23.89
CA SER A 269 7.11 8.08 24.94
C SER A 269 5.96 7.24 24.41
N ILE A 270 5.64 6.12 25.06
CA ILE A 270 4.53 5.25 24.69
C ILE A 270 3.57 5.09 25.86
N SER A 271 2.32 5.47 25.64
CA SER A 271 1.21 5.21 26.54
C SER A 271 0.48 3.95 26.08
N VAL A 272 0.44 2.94 26.93
CA VAL A 272 -0.30 1.70 26.70
C VAL A 272 -1.73 1.89 27.18
N ASP A 273 -2.69 1.48 26.36
CA ASP A 273 -4.11 1.63 26.69
C ASP A 273 -4.47 0.82 27.96
N GLY A 274 -5.28 1.43 28.83
CA GLY A 274 -5.62 0.87 30.14
C GLY A 274 -4.55 1.06 31.24
N PHE A 275 -3.38 1.66 30.93
CA PHE A 275 -2.33 1.96 31.90
C PHE A 275 -2.08 3.46 32.01
N GLY A 276 -2.12 3.99 33.23
CA GLY A 276 -2.05 5.44 33.48
C GLY A 276 -0.67 6.09 33.33
N THR A 277 0.41 5.34 33.05
CA THR A 277 1.78 5.86 33.02
C THR A 277 2.44 5.54 31.68
N ALA A 278 2.89 6.59 30.98
CA ALA A 278 3.65 6.44 29.74
C ALA A 278 5.05 5.87 30.00
N GLN A 279 5.50 4.99 29.13
CA GLN A 279 6.85 4.43 29.11
C GLN A 279 7.76 5.35 28.31
N VAL A 280 8.76 5.96 28.92
CA VAL A 280 9.66 6.92 28.30
C VAL A 280 11.07 6.35 28.21
N VAL A 281 11.63 6.32 27.03
CA VAL A 281 13.02 5.92 26.75
C VAL A 281 13.74 7.04 26.06
N SER A 282 15.01 7.29 26.41
CA SER A 282 15.81 8.40 25.89
C SER A 282 17.26 7.98 25.63
N ASP A 283 17.87 8.53 24.59
CA ASP A 283 19.31 8.43 24.35
C ASP A 283 19.98 9.78 24.67
N THR A 284 20.71 9.84 25.79
CA THR A 284 21.34 11.08 26.28
C THR A 284 22.50 11.55 25.42
N ALA A 285 23.21 10.62 24.75
CA ALA A 285 24.31 10.96 23.85
C ALA A 285 23.79 11.70 22.63
N SER A 286 22.73 11.15 21.98
CA SER A 286 22.07 11.79 20.87
C SER A 286 21.44 13.14 21.28
N GLN A 287 20.80 13.23 22.46
CA GLN A 287 20.24 14.48 22.96
C GLN A 287 21.28 15.55 23.21
N THR A 288 22.48 15.18 23.65
CA THR A 288 23.60 16.11 23.84
C THR A 288 24.08 16.69 22.51
N GLN A 289 24.06 15.87 21.44
CA GLN A 289 24.57 16.25 20.13
C GLN A 289 23.52 17.01 19.31
N PHE A 290 22.25 16.58 19.32
CA PHE A 290 21.21 17.05 18.41
C PHE A 290 20.05 17.79 19.10
N GLY A 291 20.12 17.97 20.43
CA GLY A 291 18.99 18.46 21.21
C GLY A 291 17.91 17.37 21.42
N VAL A 292 16.92 17.69 22.25
CA VAL A 292 15.82 16.76 22.53
C VAL A 292 14.81 16.76 21.38
N GLN A 293 14.65 15.60 20.73
CA GLN A 293 13.65 15.35 19.70
C GLN A 293 12.72 14.23 20.19
N SER A 294 11.47 14.60 20.48
CA SER A 294 10.50 13.71 21.11
C SER A 294 9.52 13.12 20.11
N TYR A 295 9.22 11.84 20.26
CA TYR A 295 8.14 11.12 19.57
C TYR A 295 7.21 10.48 20.60
N SER A 296 5.91 10.64 20.45
CA SER A 296 4.92 10.11 21.38
C SER A 296 3.87 9.29 20.65
N LEU A 297 3.53 8.14 21.22
CA LEU A 297 2.40 7.29 20.81
C LEU A 297 1.49 7.10 22.02
N ASP A 298 0.21 7.45 21.83
CA ASP A 298 -0.79 7.36 22.89
C ASP A 298 -1.79 6.24 22.61
N ASN A 299 -2.29 5.63 23.69
CA ASN A 299 -3.33 4.60 23.66
C ASN A 299 -2.98 3.40 22.75
N VAL A 300 -1.73 2.96 22.81
CA VAL A 300 -1.30 1.77 22.04
C VAL A 300 -1.92 0.52 22.67
N PRO A 301 -2.64 -0.33 21.91
CA PRO A 301 -3.42 -1.44 22.46
C PRO A 301 -2.56 -2.68 22.83
N LEU A 302 -1.43 -2.47 23.50
CA LEU A 302 -0.56 -3.53 23.98
C LEU A 302 -1.09 -4.14 25.28
N SER A 303 -0.74 -5.40 25.56
CA SER A 303 -1.21 -6.10 26.78
C SER A 303 -0.48 -5.71 28.05
N THR A 304 0.73 -5.13 27.97
CA THR A 304 1.55 -4.79 29.13
C THR A 304 2.37 -3.52 28.91
N GLN A 305 2.71 -2.84 30.02
CA GLN A 305 3.66 -1.71 29.99
C GLN A 305 5.07 -2.13 29.54
N ALA A 306 5.49 -3.35 29.86
CA ALA A 306 6.77 -3.89 29.41
C ALA A 306 6.84 -4.00 27.87
N ALA A 307 5.75 -4.40 27.21
CA ALA A 307 5.65 -4.41 25.75
C ALA A 307 5.71 -2.99 25.18
N GLY A 308 5.09 -2.00 25.85
CA GLY A 308 5.20 -0.59 25.49
C GLY A 308 6.64 -0.06 25.60
N SER A 309 7.34 -0.41 26.67
CA SER A 309 8.76 -0.07 26.84
C SER A 309 9.64 -0.71 25.76
N ALA A 310 9.41 -1.99 25.43
CA ALA A 310 10.14 -2.67 24.35
C ALA A 310 9.90 -2.02 22.99
N LEU A 311 8.67 -1.61 22.68
CA LEU A 311 8.35 -0.87 21.46
C LEU A 311 9.07 0.49 21.45
N ALA A 312 9.10 1.22 22.57
CA ALA A 312 9.83 2.49 22.68
C ALA A 312 11.33 2.33 22.43
N VAL A 313 11.94 1.26 22.97
CA VAL A 313 13.38 0.94 22.73
C VAL A 313 13.62 0.66 21.25
N ASN A 314 12.74 -0.12 20.60
CA ASN A 314 12.87 -0.43 19.17
C ASN A 314 12.79 0.82 18.29
N ILE A 315 11.84 1.72 18.54
CA ILE A 315 11.69 2.98 17.83
C ILE A 315 12.92 3.87 18.06
N LEU A 316 13.35 4.01 19.32
CA LEU A 316 14.54 4.79 19.65
C LEU A 316 15.78 4.29 18.92
N ALA A 317 16.01 2.97 18.90
CA ALA A 317 17.16 2.37 18.22
C ALA A 317 17.19 2.67 16.70
N LYS A 318 16.01 2.79 16.10
CA LYS A 318 15.88 3.10 14.65
C LYS A 318 16.15 4.57 14.33
N TYR A 319 15.75 5.48 15.21
CA TYR A 319 15.60 6.90 14.86
C TYR A 319 16.43 7.87 15.72
N LYS A 320 17.27 7.36 16.64
CA LYS A 320 18.04 8.21 17.56
C LYS A 320 19.18 9.02 16.90
N ASP A 321 19.63 8.60 15.74
CA ASP A 321 20.74 9.25 15.02
C ASP A 321 20.31 9.62 13.60
N PRO A 322 20.78 10.75 13.05
CA PRO A 322 20.57 11.09 11.65
C PRO A 322 21.25 10.05 10.75
N VAL A 323 20.52 9.50 9.82
CA VAL A 323 21.04 8.49 8.88
C VAL A 323 20.88 8.99 7.46
N PHE A 324 21.92 8.80 6.65
CA PHE A 324 21.81 8.97 5.21
C PHE A 324 20.89 7.89 4.65
N ARG A 325 19.86 8.30 3.89
CA ARG A 325 18.87 7.39 3.35
C ARG A 325 18.54 7.71 1.91
N PHE A 326 18.12 6.71 1.18
CA PHE A 326 17.44 6.88 -0.09
C PHE A 326 15.96 7.10 0.19
N ASP A 327 15.43 8.26 -0.20
CA ASP A 327 14.03 8.62 0.06
C ASP A 327 13.10 8.22 -1.09
N GLU A 328 13.54 8.38 -2.34
CA GLU A 328 12.75 8.04 -3.52
C GLU A 328 13.65 7.61 -4.68
N ILE A 329 13.20 6.66 -5.46
CA ILE A 329 13.75 6.34 -6.78
C ILE A 329 12.66 6.41 -7.83
N SER A 330 13.03 6.87 -9.01
CA SER A 330 12.17 6.89 -10.18
C SER A 330 12.77 6.09 -11.32
N THR A 331 11.90 5.48 -12.11
CA THR A 331 12.27 4.82 -13.36
C THR A 331 11.15 4.99 -14.38
N SER A 332 11.44 4.72 -15.64
CA SER A 332 10.43 4.72 -16.70
C SER A 332 10.53 3.47 -17.55
N LEU A 333 9.44 3.15 -18.23
CA LEU A 333 9.43 2.04 -19.18
C LEU A 333 10.49 2.21 -20.27
N GLN A 334 10.75 3.45 -20.68
CA GLN A 334 11.80 3.77 -21.66
C GLN A 334 13.21 3.43 -21.17
N ALA A 335 13.47 3.61 -19.86
CA ALA A 335 14.77 3.35 -19.26
C ALA A 335 15.01 1.85 -19.00
N CYS A 336 13.95 1.08 -18.69
CA CYS A 336 14.08 -0.30 -18.19
C CYS A 336 14.20 -1.36 -19.29
N GLY A 337 13.64 -1.10 -20.47
CA GLY A 337 13.48 -2.12 -21.50
C GLY A 337 12.42 -3.18 -21.15
N THR A 338 12.03 -3.94 -22.18
CA THR A 338 10.88 -4.88 -22.10
C THR A 338 11.09 -6.10 -21.22
N ALA A 339 12.33 -6.57 -21.05
CA ALA A 339 12.64 -7.78 -20.27
C ALA A 339 12.52 -7.56 -18.76
N THR A 340 12.81 -6.36 -18.29
CA THR A 340 12.80 -6.01 -16.86
C THR A 340 11.42 -5.56 -16.38
N TYR A 341 10.64 -4.99 -17.29
CA TYR A 341 9.35 -4.38 -17.00
C TYR A 341 8.34 -5.28 -16.26
N PRO A 342 8.12 -6.56 -16.65
CA PRO A 342 7.13 -7.40 -15.97
C PRO A 342 7.39 -7.59 -14.47
N THR A 343 8.66 -7.66 -14.07
CA THR A 343 9.03 -7.76 -12.65
C THR A 343 8.83 -6.41 -11.94
N LEU A 344 9.14 -5.31 -12.63
CA LEU A 344 9.09 -3.97 -12.06
C LEU A 344 7.66 -3.55 -11.68
N VAL A 345 6.69 -3.86 -12.54
CA VAL A 345 5.28 -3.53 -12.30
C VAL A 345 4.62 -4.38 -11.21
N THR A 346 5.26 -5.47 -10.79
CA THR A 346 4.77 -6.32 -9.71
C THR A 346 5.33 -5.96 -8.34
N LEU A 347 6.31 -5.04 -8.27
CA LEU A 347 6.80 -4.53 -6.99
C LEU A 347 5.70 -3.79 -6.25
N ASP A 348 5.63 -4.04 -4.94
CA ASP A 348 4.58 -3.50 -4.10
C ASP A 348 5.12 -2.92 -2.79
N VAL A 349 4.27 -2.25 -2.05
CA VAL A 349 4.55 -1.76 -0.70
C VAL A 349 4.97 -2.93 0.18
N GLY A 350 6.06 -2.76 0.93
CA GLY A 350 6.61 -3.79 1.80
C GLY A 350 7.71 -4.65 1.16
N ASP A 351 7.88 -4.62 -0.16
CA ASP A 351 8.98 -5.32 -0.83
C ASP A 351 10.33 -4.71 -0.46
N ILE A 352 11.37 -5.56 -0.39
CA ILE A 352 12.74 -5.11 -0.18
C ILE A 352 13.44 -5.01 -1.53
N VAL A 353 14.04 -3.88 -1.79
CA VAL A 353 14.86 -3.63 -2.99
C VAL A 353 16.25 -3.16 -2.61
N SER A 354 17.24 -3.47 -3.45
CA SER A 354 18.59 -2.97 -3.29
C SER A 354 18.81 -1.77 -4.19
N VAL A 355 19.26 -0.66 -3.62
CA VAL A 355 19.53 0.58 -4.35
C VAL A 355 21.01 0.87 -4.31
N THR A 356 21.64 0.99 -5.49
CA THR A 356 23.06 1.32 -5.64
C THR A 356 23.22 2.67 -6.33
N LYS A 357 23.86 3.62 -5.65
CA LYS A 357 24.29 4.90 -6.22
C LYS A 357 25.79 4.87 -6.45
N THR A 358 26.22 5.10 -7.70
CA THR A 358 27.61 5.27 -8.06
C THR A 358 27.91 6.77 -8.18
N TYR A 359 29.05 7.18 -7.61
CA TYR A 359 29.53 8.56 -7.63
C TYR A 359 30.70 8.68 -8.61
N THR A 360 30.86 9.84 -9.22
CA THR A 360 31.97 10.12 -10.15
C THR A 360 33.26 10.52 -9.43
N THR A 361 33.13 11.01 -8.20
CA THR A 361 34.26 11.52 -7.38
C THR A 361 33.98 11.23 -5.91
N GLY A 362 35.01 11.29 -5.09
CA GLY A 362 34.91 11.07 -3.64
C GLY A 362 35.18 9.62 -3.23
N SER A 363 34.99 9.33 -1.95
CA SER A 363 35.13 7.99 -1.37
C SER A 363 34.05 7.78 -0.31
N PRO A 364 33.34 6.63 -0.33
CA PRO A 364 33.37 5.56 -1.33
C PRO A 364 32.78 5.99 -2.69
N LEU A 365 33.23 5.33 -3.76
CA LEU A 365 32.69 5.59 -5.13
C LEU A 365 31.33 4.97 -5.40
N SER A 366 30.84 4.15 -4.51
CA SER A 366 29.47 3.60 -4.58
C SER A 366 28.94 3.35 -3.20
N ARG A 367 27.62 3.46 -3.09
CA ARG A 367 26.86 3.07 -1.91
C ARG A 367 25.69 2.18 -2.32
N THR A 368 25.49 1.09 -1.60
CA THR A 368 24.40 0.16 -1.79
C THR A 368 23.68 -0.04 -0.46
N ASP A 369 22.39 0.18 -0.44
CA ASP A 369 21.54 -0.07 0.72
C ASP A 369 20.33 -0.93 0.32
N ASN A 370 19.92 -1.84 1.19
CA ASN A 370 18.64 -2.51 1.09
C ASN A 370 17.58 -1.65 1.76
N VAL A 371 16.49 -1.40 1.06
CA VAL A 371 15.42 -0.50 1.48
C VAL A 371 14.06 -1.13 1.26
N PHE A 372 13.07 -0.75 2.07
CA PHE A 372 11.69 -1.12 1.84
C PHE A 372 11.03 -0.14 0.87
N ILE A 373 10.12 -0.65 0.07
CA ILE A 373 9.16 0.17 -0.65
C ILE A 373 8.05 0.58 0.33
N GLU A 374 7.93 1.87 0.59
CA GLU A 374 6.91 2.46 1.48
C GLU A 374 5.76 3.08 0.69
N SER A 375 6.02 3.50 -0.55
CA SER A 375 4.99 3.95 -1.48
C SER A 375 5.31 3.59 -2.91
N VAL A 376 4.26 3.42 -3.70
CA VAL A 376 4.33 3.16 -5.14
C VAL A 376 3.43 4.15 -5.87
N SER A 377 3.99 4.86 -6.84
CA SER A 377 3.23 5.72 -7.74
C SER A 377 3.46 5.32 -9.18
N HIS A 378 2.38 5.21 -9.94
CA HIS A 378 2.42 4.98 -11.38
C HIS A 378 1.77 6.17 -12.09
N ASP A 379 2.48 6.73 -13.06
CA ASP A 379 1.95 7.71 -13.99
C ASP A 379 2.01 7.11 -15.39
N ILE A 380 0.84 6.75 -15.94
CA ILE A 380 0.70 6.02 -17.19
C ILE A 380 0.03 6.91 -18.22
N THR A 381 0.66 7.04 -19.36
CA THR A 381 0.11 7.68 -20.57
C THR A 381 0.26 6.72 -21.73
N PRO A 382 -0.42 6.95 -22.90
CA PRO A 382 -0.22 6.11 -24.08
C PRO A 382 1.24 6.06 -24.59
N GLN A 383 2.09 6.99 -24.17
CA GLN A 383 3.48 7.09 -24.65
C GLN A 383 4.52 6.58 -23.66
N ASP A 384 4.24 6.66 -22.35
CA ASP A 384 5.21 6.33 -21.31
C ASP A 384 4.51 5.86 -20.02
N HIS A 385 5.25 5.06 -19.24
CA HIS A 385 4.88 4.69 -17.89
C HIS A 385 6.05 5.02 -16.94
N ARG A 386 5.82 5.96 -16.07
CA ARG A 386 6.75 6.33 -15.00
C ARG A 386 6.34 5.67 -13.71
N ILE A 387 7.32 5.13 -12.99
CA ILE A 387 7.12 4.51 -11.70
C ILE A 387 8.04 5.21 -10.70
N ARG A 388 7.48 5.59 -9.54
CA ARG A 388 8.22 6.13 -8.41
C ARG A 388 7.98 5.23 -7.22
N PHE A 389 9.06 4.94 -6.51
CA PHE A 389 9.05 4.19 -5.27
C PHE A 389 9.56 5.09 -4.15
N GLY A 390 8.70 5.42 -3.20
CA GLY A 390 9.11 6.01 -1.92
C GLY A 390 9.73 4.91 -1.08
N LEU A 391 10.87 5.20 -0.48
CA LEU A 391 11.72 4.22 0.16
C LEU A 391 11.80 4.47 1.66
N GLY A 392 11.91 3.39 2.39
CA GLY A 392 12.17 3.40 3.81
C GLY A 392 13.38 2.56 4.16
N GLN A 393 14.06 2.94 5.22
CA GLN A 393 15.22 2.22 5.68
C GLN A 393 14.83 0.79 6.08
N ALA A 394 15.44 -0.21 5.47
CA ALA A 394 15.38 -1.56 5.97
C ALA A 394 16.32 -1.64 7.18
N ASN A 395 15.73 -1.81 8.37
CA ASN A 395 16.53 -1.99 9.56
C ASN A 395 17.30 -3.29 9.47
N VAL A 396 18.58 -3.18 9.26
CA VAL A 396 19.50 -4.31 9.41
C VAL A 396 19.74 -4.45 10.90
N ILE A 397 19.02 -5.33 11.57
CA ILE A 397 19.51 -5.87 12.83
C ILE A 397 20.69 -6.73 12.42
N SER A 398 21.89 -6.28 12.78
CA SER A 398 23.10 -7.04 12.52
C SER A 398 22.96 -8.41 13.20
N ASN A 399 23.20 -9.48 12.44
CA ASN A 399 23.20 -10.80 13.03
C ASN A 399 24.30 -10.93 14.06
N PHE A 400 24.04 -11.75 15.06
CA PHE A 400 25.11 -12.19 15.95
C PHE A 400 26.16 -12.92 15.11
N ILE A 401 27.36 -12.34 15.04
CA ILE A 401 28.51 -12.96 14.38
C ILE A 401 29.38 -13.53 15.47
N LEU A 402 29.57 -14.86 15.44
CA LEU A 402 30.45 -15.55 16.39
C LEU A 402 31.83 -14.90 16.37
N ASP A 403 32.44 -14.71 17.51
CA ASP A 403 33.75 -14.05 17.73
C ASP A 403 33.80 -12.52 17.44
N THR A 404 32.67 -11.91 17.02
CA THR A 404 32.61 -10.47 16.78
C THR A 404 31.54 -9.79 17.61
N SER A 405 30.45 -10.47 17.91
CA SER A 405 29.32 -9.95 18.70
C SER A 405 29.34 -10.49 20.13
N THR A 406 28.97 -9.65 21.08
CA THR A 406 28.81 -10.07 22.49
C THR A 406 27.40 -10.58 22.73
N LEU A 407 27.25 -11.66 23.54
CA LEU A 407 25.96 -12.32 23.80
C LEU A 407 24.91 -11.45 24.50
N ASP A 408 25.33 -10.38 25.15
CA ASP A 408 24.49 -9.41 25.85
C ASP A 408 24.20 -8.15 24.99
N ASN A 409 24.59 -8.16 23.71
CA ASN A 409 24.36 -7.03 22.83
C ASN A 409 22.92 -7.05 22.30
N THR A 410 22.14 -6.04 22.67
CA THR A 410 20.73 -5.89 22.27
C THR A 410 20.52 -5.54 20.79
N LEU A 411 21.61 -5.27 20.06
CA LEU A 411 21.59 -4.95 18.62
C LEU A 411 21.71 -6.20 17.74
N PHE A 412 22.07 -7.36 18.31
CA PHE A 412 22.24 -8.60 17.56
C PHE A 412 21.22 -9.63 18.02
N GLY A 413 20.41 -10.15 17.10
CA GLY A 413 19.51 -11.26 17.35
C GLY A 413 20.19 -12.61 17.05
N LEU A 414 19.94 -13.61 17.89
CA LEU A 414 20.11 -15.01 17.51
C LEU A 414 18.93 -15.33 16.58
N GLY A 415 19.21 -15.59 15.31
CA GLY A 415 18.23 -15.87 14.26
C GLY A 415 17.46 -17.16 14.46
#